data_aa16ea7f6c7a0cba5229718ce600205e
#
_entry.id   aa16ea7f6c7a0cba5229718ce600205e
#
_cell.length_a   1.000
_cell.length_b   1.000
_cell.length_c   1.000
_cell.angle_alpha   90.00
_cell.angle_beta   90.00
_cell.angle_gamma   90.00
#
_symmetry.space_group_name_H-M   'P 1'
#
loop_
_entity.id
_entity.type
_entity.pdbx_description
1 polymer ?
#
loop_
_entity_poly.entity_id
_entity_poly.type
_entity_poly.pdbx_seq_one_letter_code
_entity_poly.pdbx_strand_id
1 'polypeptide(L)'
;MYCFDQDQKAIDNAQVRLKDYIDKGMVTFIKDNFRNLKSNLEALGVSEIDGILYDLGVSSPQLDERERGFSYKQDAKLDMRMNEEASLTAYDVVNTYPYNDLVRIFF
;
A
#
# COMPACT_ATOMS: atom_id res chain seq x y z
N MET A 1 8.27 16.58 2.44
CA MET A 1 7.18 15.63 2.74
C MET A 1 7.56 14.27 2.24
N TYR A 2 7.37 13.21 3.03
CA TYR A 2 7.59 11.82 2.66
C TYR A 2 6.25 11.13 2.50
N CYS A 3 6.00 10.53 1.34
CA CYS A 3 4.74 9.87 0.98
C CYS A 3 4.99 8.37 0.87
N PHE A 4 4.27 7.59 1.66
CA PHE A 4 4.35 6.12 1.65
C PHE A 4 3.15 5.53 0.95
N ASP A 5 3.38 4.64 0.02
CA ASP A 5 2.38 3.76 -0.58
C ASP A 5 3.03 2.44 -1.00
N GLN A 6 2.30 1.35 -0.98
CA GLN A 6 2.76 0.05 -1.48
C GLN A 6 2.28 -0.22 -2.92
N ASP A 7 1.30 0.55 -3.41
CA ASP A 7 0.75 0.40 -4.75
C ASP A 7 1.54 1.25 -5.75
N GLN A 8 2.25 0.60 -6.67
CA GLN A 8 3.04 1.30 -7.68
C GLN A 8 2.18 2.22 -8.56
N LYS A 9 0.97 1.79 -8.92
CA LYS A 9 0.06 2.60 -9.76
C LYS A 9 -0.36 3.89 -9.04
N ALA A 10 -0.58 3.83 -7.71
CA ALA A 10 -0.88 5.01 -6.92
C ALA A 10 0.30 5.99 -6.89
N ILE A 11 1.52 5.46 -6.69
CA ILE A 11 2.76 6.25 -6.71
C ILE A 11 2.94 6.92 -8.08
N ASP A 12 2.82 6.19 -9.18
CA ASP A 12 3.00 6.72 -10.54
C ASP A 12 2.02 7.88 -10.82
N ASN A 13 0.75 7.70 -10.46
CA ASN A 13 -0.27 8.74 -10.60
C ASN A 13 0.02 9.98 -9.75
N ALA A 14 0.45 9.78 -8.52
CA ALA A 14 0.79 10.87 -7.62
C ALA A 14 2.06 11.61 -8.06
N GLN A 15 3.06 10.91 -8.58
CA GLN A 15 4.28 11.50 -9.12
C GLN A 15 3.99 12.44 -10.29
N VAL A 16 3.08 12.07 -11.20
CA VAL A 16 2.66 12.96 -12.30
C VAL A 16 2.04 14.25 -11.76
N ARG A 17 1.15 14.14 -10.77
CA ARG A 17 0.44 15.31 -10.19
C ARG A 17 1.35 16.20 -9.36
N LEU A 18 2.34 15.63 -8.69
CA LEU A 18 3.23 16.33 -7.77
C LEU A 18 4.62 16.61 -8.36
N LYS A 19 4.77 16.46 -9.67
CA LYS A 19 6.05 16.60 -10.37
C LYS A 19 6.82 17.87 -9.98
N ASP A 20 6.16 19.02 -9.97
CA ASP A 20 6.79 20.31 -9.64
C ASP A 20 7.35 20.36 -8.22
N TYR A 21 6.72 19.67 -7.28
CA TYR A 21 7.18 19.58 -5.89
C TYR A 21 8.30 18.57 -5.71
N ILE A 22 8.28 17.50 -6.51
CA ILE A 22 9.36 16.51 -6.55
C ILE A 22 10.62 17.16 -7.12
N ASP A 23 10.50 17.87 -8.24
CA ASP A 23 11.62 18.57 -8.90
C ASP A 23 12.26 19.64 -7.98
N LYS A 24 11.48 20.20 -7.07
CA LYS A 24 11.95 21.13 -6.02
C LYS A 24 12.50 20.43 -4.77
N GLY A 25 12.52 19.11 -4.72
CA GLY A 25 12.96 18.33 -3.57
C GLY A 25 12.02 18.42 -2.34
N MET A 26 10.77 18.87 -2.53
CA MET A 26 9.81 19.05 -1.44
C MET A 26 9.03 17.75 -1.13
N VAL A 27 8.96 16.82 -2.07
CA VAL A 27 8.21 15.56 -1.97
C VAL A 27 9.12 14.40 -2.35
N THR A 28 9.11 13.37 -1.52
CA THR A 28 9.81 12.08 -1.75
C THR A 28 8.80 10.95 -1.59
N PHE A 29 8.70 10.08 -2.60
CA PHE A 29 7.88 8.86 -2.53
C PHE A 29 8.72 7.68 -2.06
N ILE A 30 8.11 6.85 -1.20
CA ILE A 30 8.69 5.62 -0.67
C ILE A 30 7.69 4.50 -0.94
N LYS A 31 8.08 3.55 -1.83
CA LYS A 31 7.28 2.36 -2.12
C LYS A 31 7.53 1.32 -1.04
N ASP A 32 6.78 1.40 0.03
CA ASP A 32 6.84 0.42 1.13
C ASP A 32 5.57 0.45 1.96
N ASN A 33 5.39 -0.58 2.78
CA ASN A 33 4.37 -0.62 3.80
C ASN A 33 4.72 0.36 4.94
N PHE A 34 3.75 1.15 5.40
CA PHE A 34 3.96 2.13 6.46
C PHE A 34 4.43 1.52 7.80
N ARG A 35 4.29 0.20 8.01
CA ARG A 35 4.90 -0.49 9.15
C ARG A 35 6.42 -0.32 9.21
N ASN A 36 7.06 -0.07 8.06
CA ASN A 36 8.49 0.15 7.92
C ASN A 36 8.85 1.66 7.92
N LEU A 37 7.91 2.53 8.29
CA LEU A 37 8.07 3.99 8.25
C LEU A 37 9.33 4.44 8.97
N LYS A 38 9.54 3.95 10.20
CA LYS A 38 10.70 4.33 11.01
C LYS A 38 12.02 3.99 10.32
N SER A 39 12.19 2.74 9.89
CA SER A 39 13.43 2.29 9.24
C SER A 39 13.70 3.00 7.91
N ASN A 40 12.66 3.29 7.13
CA ASN A 40 12.81 4.05 5.88
C ASN A 40 13.23 5.50 6.14
N LEU A 41 12.63 6.18 7.12
CA LEU A 41 13.00 7.55 7.46
C LEU A 41 14.41 7.64 8.04
N GLU A 42 14.79 6.73 8.92
CA GLU A 42 16.16 6.63 9.46
C GLU A 42 17.20 6.43 8.34
N ALA A 43 16.92 5.57 7.36
CA ALA A 43 17.78 5.36 6.20
C ALA A 43 17.96 6.62 5.34
N LEU A 44 16.96 7.53 5.35
CA LEU A 44 17.02 8.83 4.68
C LEU A 44 17.63 9.94 5.56
N GLY A 45 18.12 9.61 6.75
CA GLY A 45 18.71 10.56 7.69
C GLY A 45 17.68 11.43 8.42
N VAL A 46 16.41 11.03 8.44
CA VAL A 46 15.32 11.75 9.11
C VAL A 46 15.12 11.16 10.49
N SER A 47 15.43 11.93 11.53
CA SER A 47 15.32 11.52 12.94
C SER A 47 14.04 12.02 13.62
N GLU A 48 13.48 13.13 13.15
CA GLU A 48 12.29 13.76 13.72
C GLU A 48 11.35 14.21 12.61
N ILE A 49 10.06 14.20 12.90
CA ILE A 49 8.99 14.66 11.99
C ILE A 49 8.01 15.54 12.78
N ASP A 50 7.44 16.55 12.13
CA ASP A 50 6.48 17.47 12.73
C ASP A 50 5.08 16.88 12.86
N GLY A 51 4.74 15.91 12.01
CA GLY A 51 3.44 15.27 12.02
C GLY A 51 3.31 14.14 11.03
N ILE A 52 2.26 13.34 11.21
CA ILE A 52 1.90 12.22 10.32
C ILE A 52 0.43 12.34 9.98
N LEU A 53 0.10 12.16 8.69
CA LEU A 53 -1.26 11.94 8.20
C LEU A 53 -1.41 10.49 7.72
N TYR A 54 -2.39 9.78 8.25
CA TYR A 54 -2.79 8.46 7.78
C TYR A 54 -4.06 8.56 6.97
N ASP A 55 -3.99 8.18 5.68
CA ASP A 55 -5.14 8.01 4.79
C ASP A 55 -5.22 6.53 4.41
N LEU A 56 -5.81 5.75 5.32
CA LEU A 56 -5.80 4.29 5.24
C LEU A 56 -7.07 3.76 4.58
N GLY A 57 -6.93 2.68 3.86
CA GLY A 57 -8.04 1.99 3.21
C GLY A 57 -7.70 1.56 1.78
N VAL A 58 -8.74 1.22 1.02
CA VAL A 58 -8.64 0.87 -0.39
C VAL A 58 -8.98 2.07 -1.28
N SER A 59 -8.30 2.20 -2.39
CA SER A 59 -8.55 3.26 -3.38
C SER A 59 -9.64 2.85 -4.39
N SER A 60 -10.29 3.84 -5.04
CA SER A 60 -11.26 3.56 -6.09
C SER A 60 -10.68 2.68 -7.22
N PRO A 61 -9.47 2.93 -7.77
CA PRO A 61 -8.89 2.05 -8.76
C PRO A 61 -8.74 0.59 -8.29
N GLN A 62 -8.40 0.35 -7.01
CA GLN A 62 -8.32 -1.01 -6.47
C GLN A 62 -9.68 -1.71 -6.45
N LEU A 63 -10.78 -0.97 -6.23
CA LEU A 63 -12.15 -1.50 -6.26
C LEU A 63 -12.69 -1.67 -7.68
N ASP A 64 -12.32 -0.79 -8.60
CA ASP A 64 -12.84 -0.74 -9.97
C ASP A 64 -12.12 -1.72 -10.89
N GLU A 65 -10.81 -1.95 -10.68
CA GLU A 65 -10.02 -2.89 -11.47
C GLU A 65 -10.32 -4.33 -11.01
N ARG A 66 -11.04 -5.08 -11.86
CA ARG A 66 -11.49 -6.45 -11.58
C ARG A 66 -10.36 -7.38 -11.12
N GLU A 67 -9.23 -7.33 -11.79
CA GLU A 67 -8.09 -8.22 -11.54
C GLU A 67 -7.45 -8.02 -10.17
N ARG A 68 -7.68 -6.86 -9.54
CA ARG A 68 -7.16 -6.55 -8.21
C ARG A 68 -7.85 -7.36 -7.09
N GLY A 69 -9.08 -7.87 -7.33
CA GLY A 69 -9.78 -8.77 -6.42
C GLY A 69 -10.24 -8.14 -5.10
N PHE A 70 -10.41 -6.81 -5.03
CA PHE A 70 -10.91 -6.12 -3.84
C PHE A 70 -12.43 -6.03 -3.78
N SER A 71 -13.11 -6.16 -4.92
CA SER A 71 -14.56 -5.99 -5.00
C SER A 71 -15.27 -7.35 -5.15
N TYR A 72 -16.29 -7.58 -4.33
CA TYR A 72 -17.20 -8.73 -4.47
C TYR A 72 -18.24 -8.54 -5.59
N LYS A 73 -18.34 -7.35 -6.18
CA LYS A 73 -19.30 -7.06 -7.26
C LYS A 73 -18.91 -7.69 -8.60
N GLN A 74 -17.67 -8.08 -8.73
CA GLN A 74 -17.12 -8.66 -9.95
C GLN A 74 -16.48 -10.00 -9.63
N ASP A 75 -16.79 -11.02 -10.43
CA ASP A 75 -16.16 -12.33 -10.28
C ASP A 75 -14.70 -12.26 -10.71
N ALA A 76 -13.80 -12.41 -9.76
CA ALA A 76 -12.36 -12.33 -9.93
C ALA A 76 -11.64 -13.23 -8.92
N LYS A 77 -10.36 -13.52 -9.18
CA LYS A 77 -9.51 -14.20 -8.20
C LYS A 77 -9.41 -13.35 -6.93
N LEU A 78 -9.48 -13.95 -5.77
CA LEU A 78 -9.31 -13.30 -4.47
C LEU A 78 -7.84 -12.93 -4.26
N ASP A 79 -7.40 -11.85 -4.88
CA ASP A 79 -6.02 -11.37 -4.84
C ASP A 79 -5.79 -10.41 -3.67
N MET A 80 -6.34 -9.22 -3.72
CA MET A 80 -6.30 -8.15 -2.71
C MET A 80 -4.90 -7.66 -2.35
N ARG A 81 -3.88 -7.90 -3.17
CA ARG A 81 -2.54 -7.33 -2.93
C ARG A 81 -2.54 -5.84 -3.31
N MET A 82 -2.22 -4.99 -2.36
CA MET A 82 -1.95 -3.58 -2.66
C MET A 82 -0.64 -3.43 -3.43
N ASN A 83 0.40 -4.17 -3.02
CA ASN A 83 1.61 -4.33 -3.80
C ASN A 83 1.49 -5.57 -4.69
N GLU A 84 1.29 -5.38 -6.00
CA GLU A 84 1.14 -6.47 -6.97
C GLU A 84 2.41 -7.34 -7.11
N GLU A 85 3.57 -6.85 -6.67
CA GLU A 85 4.83 -7.63 -6.65
C GLU A 85 4.95 -8.56 -5.43
N ALA A 86 4.08 -8.39 -4.42
CA ALA A 86 4.07 -9.30 -3.27
C ALA A 86 3.63 -10.70 -3.70
N SER A 87 4.17 -11.74 -3.06
CA SER A 87 3.83 -13.12 -3.39
C SER A 87 2.54 -13.61 -2.76
N LEU A 88 2.18 -13.09 -1.56
CA LEU A 88 1.05 -13.56 -0.77
C LEU A 88 -0.24 -12.86 -1.17
N THR A 89 -1.22 -13.64 -1.64
CA THR A 89 -2.57 -13.16 -1.97
C THR A 89 -3.56 -13.46 -0.83
N ALA A 90 -4.71 -12.80 -0.82
CA ALA A 90 -5.79 -13.15 0.11
C ALA A 90 -6.30 -14.57 -0.12
N TYR A 91 -6.28 -15.08 -1.36
CA TYR A 91 -6.59 -16.47 -1.67
C TYR A 91 -5.65 -17.44 -0.92
N ASP A 92 -4.35 -17.16 -0.91
CA ASP A 92 -3.38 -17.99 -0.21
C ASP A 92 -3.63 -17.99 1.29
N VAL A 93 -3.91 -16.81 1.86
CA VAL A 93 -4.22 -16.68 3.29
C VAL A 93 -5.41 -17.55 3.68
N VAL A 94 -6.56 -17.41 3.01
CA VAL A 94 -7.79 -18.14 3.40
C VAL A 94 -7.72 -19.62 3.11
N ASN A 95 -6.89 -20.08 2.17
CA ASN A 95 -6.80 -21.49 1.79
C ASN A 95 -5.65 -22.25 2.45
N THR A 96 -4.62 -21.56 2.95
CA THR A 96 -3.41 -22.22 3.46
C THR A 96 -3.11 -21.96 4.93
N TYR A 97 -3.66 -20.90 5.50
CA TYR A 97 -3.41 -20.57 6.91
C TYR A 97 -4.14 -21.52 7.86
N PRO A 98 -3.53 -21.90 8.98
CA PRO A 98 -4.19 -22.68 10.02
C PRO A 98 -5.42 -21.93 10.59
N TYR A 99 -6.41 -22.69 11.04
CA TYR A 99 -7.66 -22.16 11.60
C TYR A 99 -7.42 -21.07 12.67
N ASN A 100 -6.49 -21.32 13.61
CA ASN A 100 -6.20 -20.38 14.68
C ASN A 100 -5.65 -19.04 14.19
N ASP A 101 -4.86 -19.05 13.09
CA ASP A 101 -4.32 -17.83 12.49
C ASP A 101 -5.42 -17.06 11.77
N LEU A 102 -6.32 -17.75 11.08
CA LEU A 102 -7.49 -17.13 10.46
C LEU A 102 -8.41 -16.48 11.49
N VAL A 103 -8.66 -17.16 12.63
CA VAL A 103 -9.43 -16.57 13.74
C VAL A 103 -8.78 -15.28 14.23
N ARG A 104 -7.45 -15.25 14.40
CA ARG A 104 -6.73 -14.04 14.84
C ARG A 104 -6.77 -12.89 13.82
N ILE A 105 -6.93 -13.19 12.53
CA ILE A 105 -7.02 -12.18 11.47
C ILE A 105 -8.42 -11.57 11.40
N PHE A 106 -9.46 -12.40 11.60
CA PHE A 106 -10.84 -11.97 11.39
C PHE A 106 -11.58 -11.53 12.65
N PHE A 107 -11.07 -11.87 13.83
CA PHE A 107 -11.67 -11.58 15.14
C PHE A 107 -10.68 -11.02 16.13
#